data_ed072f3ab04cc3829cd33f3cc865344f
#
_entry.id   ed072f3ab04cc3829cd33f3cc865344f
#
_cell.length_a   1.000
_cell.length_b   1.000
_cell.length_c   1.000
_cell.angle_alpha   90.00
_cell.angle_beta   90.00
_cell.angle_gamma   90.00
#
_symmetry.space_group_name_H-M   'P 1'
#
loop_
_entity.id
_entity.type
_entity.pdbx_description
1 polymer ?
#
loop_
_entity_poly.entity_id
_entity_poly.type
_entity_poly.pdbx_seq_one_letter_code
_entity_poly.pdbx_strand_id
1 'polypeptide(L)'
;MTRVLVIDDEAPIRLLCRVNLEAEGMEVLEAADGPTGLEQAQELSPDVVLLDVMMPGLDGWRVAEQLLEDERTNDIPIIFLTARAEFRDRARGLDIGGVDYVTKPFNPLDLASDVRALLSRINRGELDELRGEKLEELRRLMEDE
;
A
#
# COMPACT_ATOMS: atom_id res chain seq x y z
N MET A 1 -14.36 -5.44 11.05
CA MET A 1 -13.04 -6.09 10.90
C MET A 1 -12.29 -5.40 9.76
N THR A 2 -11.07 -5.00 10.01
CA THR A 2 -10.22 -4.39 8.99
C THR A 2 -9.82 -5.42 7.93
N ARG A 3 -10.03 -5.08 6.67
CA ARG A 3 -9.74 -5.95 5.54
C ARG A 3 -8.56 -5.37 4.75
N VAL A 4 -7.50 -6.16 4.62
CA VAL A 4 -6.26 -5.78 3.94
C VAL A 4 -6.08 -6.63 2.69
N LEU A 5 -5.88 -6.00 1.55
CA LEU A 5 -5.54 -6.70 0.31
C LEU A 5 -4.04 -6.60 0.09
N VAL A 6 -3.36 -7.74 -0.01
CA VAL A 6 -1.92 -7.82 -0.28
C VAL A 6 -1.72 -8.26 -1.73
N ILE A 7 -1.12 -7.40 -2.53
CA ILE A 7 -0.81 -7.68 -3.94
C ILE A 7 0.71 -7.78 -4.07
N ASP A 8 1.23 -9.00 -4.18
CA ASP A 8 2.66 -9.28 -4.25
C ASP A 8 2.85 -10.62 -4.95
N ASP A 9 3.77 -10.71 -5.90
CA ASP A 9 4.04 -11.95 -6.63
C ASP A 9 4.82 -12.99 -5.80
N GLU A 10 5.42 -12.57 -4.70
CA GLU A 10 6.20 -13.45 -3.82
C GLU A 10 5.30 -14.09 -2.76
N ALA A 11 5.05 -15.40 -2.88
CA ALA A 11 4.21 -16.13 -1.92
C ALA A 11 4.73 -16.03 -0.47
N PRO A 12 6.04 -16.08 -0.20
CA PRO A 12 6.55 -15.91 1.17
C PRO A 12 6.19 -14.55 1.78
N ILE A 13 6.20 -13.49 0.99
CA ILE A 13 5.85 -12.15 1.47
C ILE A 13 4.35 -12.08 1.78
N ARG A 14 3.51 -12.63 0.91
CA ARG A 14 2.06 -12.69 1.18
C ARG A 14 1.76 -13.46 2.46
N LEU A 15 2.42 -14.61 2.66
CA LEU A 15 2.24 -15.41 3.87
C LEU A 15 2.67 -14.63 5.12
N LEU A 16 3.81 -13.94 5.05
CA LEU A 16 4.33 -13.16 6.16
C LEU A 16 3.34 -12.05 6.57
N CYS A 17 2.80 -11.35 5.58
CA CYS A 17 1.77 -10.34 5.83
C CYS A 17 0.52 -10.96 6.43
N ARG A 18 0.03 -12.05 5.85
CA ARG A 18 -1.17 -12.74 6.33
C ARG A 18 -1.05 -13.15 7.79
N VAL A 19 0.02 -13.87 8.15
CA VAL A 19 0.21 -14.38 9.51
C VAL A 19 0.21 -13.25 10.53
N ASN A 20 0.93 -12.18 10.24
CA ASN A 20 1.08 -11.06 11.18
C ASN A 20 -0.17 -10.18 11.27
N LEU A 21 -0.84 -9.94 10.15
CA LEU A 21 -2.07 -9.13 10.15
C LEU A 21 -3.26 -9.90 10.73
N GLU A 22 -3.39 -11.18 10.41
CA GLU A 22 -4.45 -12.01 10.99
C GLU A 22 -4.27 -12.18 12.50
N ALA A 23 -3.03 -12.28 12.99
CA ALA A 23 -2.75 -12.35 14.42
C ALA A 23 -3.26 -11.10 15.17
N GLU A 24 -3.39 -9.99 14.47
CA GLU A 24 -3.91 -8.73 15.02
C GLU A 24 -5.39 -8.50 14.73
N GLY A 25 -6.09 -9.53 14.28
CA GLY A 25 -7.54 -9.50 14.07
C GLY A 25 -7.98 -8.92 12.74
N MET A 26 -7.08 -8.79 11.77
CA MET A 26 -7.44 -8.29 10.44
C MET A 26 -7.76 -9.44 9.49
N GLU A 27 -8.64 -9.19 8.53
CA GLU A 27 -8.91 -10.10 7.43
C GLU A 27 -7.94 -9.79 6.29
N VAL A 28 -7.29 -10.82 5.73
CA VAL A 28 -6.30 -10.64 4.67
C VAL A 28 -6.76 -11.32 3.39
N LEU A 29 -6.78 -10.54 2.32
CA LEU A 29 -7.00 -11.01 0.95
C LEU A 29 -5.64 -11.00 0.25
N GLU A 30 -5.40 -11.96 -0.63
CA GLU A 30 -4.14 -12.07 -1.35
C GLU A 30 -4.35 -12.08 -2.86
N ALA A 31 -3.47 -11.41 -3.58
CA ALA A 31 -3.38 -11.48 -5.03
C ALA A 31 -1.91 -11.63 -5.43
N ALA A 32 -1.64 -12.53 -6.36
CA ALA A 32 -0.27 -12.81 -6.83
C ALA A 32 0.12 -11.96 -8.04
N ASP A 33 -0.81 -11.19 -8.59
CA ASP A 33 -0.57 -10.34 -9.77
C ASP A 33 -1.49 -9.12 -9.75
N GLY A 34 -1.18 -8.17 -10.63
CA GLY A 34 -1.91 -6.92 -10.73
C GLY A 34 -3.38 -7.09 -11.13
N PRO A 35 -3.69 -7.81 -12.20
CA PRO A 35 -5.08 -7.98 -12.64
C PRO A 35 -5.98 -8.61 -11.58
N THR A 36 -5.50 -9.66 -10.90
CA THR A 36 -6.23 -10.29 -9.80
C THR A 36 -6.46 -9.32 -8.65
N GLY A 37 -5.43 -8.54 -8.31
CA GLY A 37 -5.52 -7.53 -7.27
C GLY A 37 -6.55 -6.45 -7.58
N LEU A 38 -6.56 -5.95 -8.82
CA LEU A 38 -7.54 -4.96 -9.25
C LEU A 38 -8.97 -5.50 -9.15
N GLU A 39 -9.19 -6.72 -9.62
CA GLU A 39 -10.50 -7.37 -9.54
C GLU A 39 -10.97 -7.51 -8.10
N GLN A 40 -10.10 -7.98 -7.21
CA GLN A 40 -10.44 -8.13 -5.79
C GLN A 40 -10.72 -6.79 -5.12
N ALA A 41 -9.95 -5.76 -5.43
CA ALA A 41 -10.18 -4.43 -4.88
C ALA A 41 -11.55 -3.89 -5.29
N GLN A 42 -11.93 -4.09 -6.54
CA GLN A 42 -13.22 -3.64 -7.06
C GLN A 42 -14.40 -4.40 -6.45
N GLU A 43 -14.26 -5.71 -6.29
CA GLU A 43 -15.35 -6.58 -5.81
C GLU A 43 -15.48 -6.59 -4.28
N LEU A 44 -14.37 -6.55 -3.56
CA LEU A 44 -14.34 -6.80 -2.12
C LEU A 44 -14.14 -5.55 -1.28
N SER A 45 -13.81 -4.43 -1.89
CA SER A 45 -13.66 -3.13 -1.22
C SER A 45 -12.81 -3.21 0.07
N PRO A 46 -11.52 -3.57 -0.03
CA PRO A 46 -10.66 -3.62 1.16
C PRO A 46 -10.49 -2.24 1.78
N ASP A 47 -10.12 -2.21 3.05
CA ASP A 47 -9.87 -0.97 3.76
C ASP A 47 -8.50 -0.37 3.42
N VAL A 48 -7.56 -1.21 3.00
CA VAL A 48 -6.20 -0.79 2.60
C VAL A 48 -5.61 -1.81 1.62
N VAL A 49 -4.76 -1.34 0.71
CA VAL A 49 -4.02 -2.19 -0.23
C VAL A 49 -2.53 -2.07 0.08
N LEU A 50 -1.88 -3.22 0.29
CA LEU A 50 -0.43 -3.33 0.33
C LEU A 50 0.01 -3.82 -1.04
N LEU A 51 0.79 -3.02 -1.76
CA LEU A 51 1.06 -3.22 -3.17
C LEU A 51 2.56 -3.26 -3.47
N ASP A 52 3.03 -4.41 -3.95
CA ASP A 52 4.40 -4.56 -4.44
C ASP A 52 4.55 -3.80 -5.76
N VAL A 53 5.62 -3.01 -5.88
CA VAL A 53 5.88 -2.24 -7.10
C VAL A 53 6.67 -3.02 -8.14
N MET A 54 7.36 -4.09 -7.74
CA MET A 54 8.27 -4.86 -8.61
C MET A 54 7.65 -6.21 -9.00
N MET A 55 6.54 -6.17 -9.75
CA MET A 55 5.89 -7.38 -10.24
C MET A 55 6.07 -7.53 -11.76
N PRO A 56 6.23 -8.78 -12.25
CA PRO A 56 6.27 -9.00 -13.70
C PRO A 56 4.91 -8.71 -14.34
N GLY A 57 4.93 -8.30 -15.61
CA GLY A 57 3.72 -7.95 -16.35
C GLY A 57 3.19 -6.57 -15.95
N LEU A 58 1.97 -6.51 -15.43
CA LEU A 58 1.39 -5.26 -14.95
C LEU A 58 2.05 -4.88 -13.62
N ASP A 59 2.95 -3.88 -13.65
CA ASP A 59 3.70 -3.47 -12.48
C ASP A 59 2.83 -2.74 -11.45
N GLY A 60 3.37 -2.60 -10.22
CA GLY A 60 2.63 -1.98 -9.11
C GLY A 60 2.23 -0.53 -9.35
N TRP A 61 3.04 0.23 -10.10
CA TRP A 61 2.71 1.62 -10.41
C TRP A 61 1.43 1.72 -11.26
N ARG A 62 1.31 0.83 -12.25
CA ARG A 62 0.13 0.77 -13.11
C ARG A 62 -1.10 0.32 -12.33
N VAL A 63 -0.94 -0.63 -11.43
CA VAL A 63 -2.03 -1.07 -10.54
C VAL A 63 -2.53 0.10 -9.70
N ALA A 64 -1.61 0.85 -9.10
CA ALA A 64 -1.95 2.02 -8.29
C ALA A 64 -2.70 3.08 -9.10
N GLU A 65 -2.22 3.38 -10.31
CA GLU A 65 -2.88 4.33 -11.21
C GLU A 65 -4.32 3.90 -11.50
N GLN A 66 -4.53 2.62 -11.82
CA GLN A 66 -5.86 2.10 -12.11
C GLN A 66 -6.78 2.11 -10.90
N LEU A 67 -6.24 1.82 -9.71
CA LEU A 67 -7.02 1.91 -8.47
C LEU A 67 -7.50 3.35 -8.22
N LEU A 68 -6.64 4.32 -8.46
CA LEU A 68 -6.94 5.75 -8.20
C LEU A 68 -7.83 6.38 -9.26
N GLU A 69 -7.86 5.84 -10.47
CA GLU A 69 -8.73 6.30 -11.56
C GLU A 69 -10.17 5.75 -11.47
N ASP A 70 -10.37 4.65 -10.75
CA ASP A 70 -11.67 3.98 -10.62
C ASP A 70 -12.42 4.52 -9.40
N GLU A 71 -13.63 5.00 -9.60
CA GLU A 71 -14.47 5.54 -8.52
C GLU A 71 -14.76 4.52 -7.42
N ARG A 72 -14.73 3.23 -7.74
CA ARG A 72 -14.97 2.15 -6.77
C ARG A 72 -13.79 1.94 -5.82
N THR A 73 -12.60 2.39 -6.17
CA THR A 73 -11.35 2.10 -5.46
C THR A 73 -10.50 3.32 -5.14
N ASN A 74 -10.86 4.50 -5.62
CA ASN A 74 -9.99 5.69 -5.49
C ASN A 74 -9.81 6.17 -4.05
N ASP A 75 -10.69 5.79 -3.14
CA ASP A 75 -10.60 6.16 -1.72
C ASP A 75 -9.87 5.10 -0.88
N ILE A 76 -9.48 3.97 -1.49
CA ILE A 76 -8.74 2.93 -0.77
C ILE A 76 -7.28 3.38 -0.64
N PRO A 77 -6.76 3.52 0.58
CA PRO A 77 -5.36 3.92 0.77
C PRO A 77 -4.41 2.82 0.30
N ILE A 78 -3.31 3.24 -0.34
CA ILE A 78 -2.30 2.34 -0.88
C ILE A 78 -0.99 2.53 -0.13
N ILE A 79 -0.46 1.44 0.43
CA ILE A 79 0.87 1.38 1.01
C ILE A 79 1.74 0.56 0.05
N PHE A 80 2.78 1.18 -0.48
CA PHE A 80 3.69 0.50 -1.40
C PHE A 80 4.69 -0.38 -0.66
N LEU A 81 4.88 -1.60 -1.15
CA LEU A 81 5.94 -2.49 -0.71
C LEU A 81 7.06 -2.40 -1.75
N THR A 82 8.26 -2.05 -1.33
CA THR A 82 9.37 -1.87 -2.26
C THR A 82 10.68 -2.45 -1.71
N ALA A 83 11.43 -3.14 -2.57
CA ALA A 83 12.76 -3.64 -2.22
C ALA A 83 13.81 -2.52 -2.22
N ARG A 84 13.46 -1.35 -2.72
CA ARG A 84 14.40 -0.23 -2.86
C ARG A 84 13.92 0.99 -2.10
N ALA A 85 14.82 1.55 -1.29
CA ALA A 85 14.59 2.79 -0.58
C ALA A 85 15.05 4.01 -1.39
N GLU A 86 15.08 3.92 -2.72
CA GLU A 86 15.50 5.01 -3.59
C GLU A 86 14.46 6.12 -3.64
N PHE A 87 14.90 7.36 -3.57
CA PHE A 87 14.01 8.52 -3.58
C PHE A 87 13.08 8.58 -4.78
N ARG A 88 13.57 8.16 -5.95
CA ARG A 88 12.77 8.18 -7.19
C ARG A 88 11.53 7.29 -7.07
N ASP A 89 11.69 6.09 -6.51
CA ASP A 89 10.60 5.15 -6.37
C ASP A 89 9.57 5.64 -5.34
N ARG A 90 10.06 6.20 -4.23
CA ARG A 90 9.20 6.80 -3.20
C ARG A 90 8.42 7.98 -3.76
N ALA A 91 9.12 8.87 -4.49
CA ALA A 91 8.52 10.04 -5.11
C ALA A 91 7.40 9.64 -6.07
N ARG A 92 7.65 8.64 -6.90
CA ARG A 92 6.68 8.15 -7.88
C ARG A 92 5.42 7.62 -7.19
N GLY A 93 5.59 6.80 -6.15
CA GLY A 93 4.46 6.23 -5.42
C GLY A 93 3.61 7.28 -4.75
N LEU A 94 4.23 8.23 -4.06
CA LEU A 94 3.52 9.29 -3.37
C LEU A 94 2.90 10.29 -4.35
N ASP A 95 3.55 10.54 -5.47
CA ASP A 95 3.04 11.41 -6.53
C ASP A 95 1.79 10.83 -7.19
N ILE A 96 1.74 9.50 -7.36
CA ILE A 96 0.54 8.80 -7.85
C ILE A 96 -0.61 8.92 -6.85
N GLY A 97 -0.32 9.04 -5.56
CA GLY A 97 -1.34 9.20 -4.52
C GLY A 97 -1.32 8.14 -3.43
N GLY A 98 -0.25 7.35 -3.34
CA GLY A 98 -0.05 6.45 -2.22
C GLY A 98 0.12 7.22 -0.92
N VAL A 99 -0.22 6.60 0.20
CA VAL A 99 -0.17 7.26 1.50
C VAL A 99 1.05 6.88 2.33
N ASP A 100 1.73 5.80 1.97
CA ASP A 100 2.94 5.37 2.66
C ASP A 100 3.70 4.35 1.81
N TYR A 101 4.87 3.99 2.26
CA TYR A 101 5.69 2.93 1.66
C TYR A 101 6.38 2.14 2.77
N VAL A 102 6.62 0.85 2.53
CA VAL A 102 7.35 -0.04 3.43
C VAL A 102 8.47 -0.69 2.64
N THR A 103 9.70 -0.57 3.12
CA THR A 103 10.87 -1.12 2.44
C THR A 103 11.10 -2.58 2.84
N LYS A 104 11.26 -3.45 1.87
CA LYS A 104 11.64 -4.85 2.08
C LYS A 104 13.15 -4.96 2.33
N PRO A 105 13.63 -5.79 3.26
CA PRO A 105 12.82 -6.54 4.23
C PRO A 105 12.24 -5.64 5.31
N PHE A 106 11.01 -5.90 5.72
CA PHE A 106 10.35 -5.14 6.77
C PHE A 106 10.15 -5.98 8.02
N ASN A 107 9.94 -5.32 9.17
CA ASN A 107 9.57 -6.01 10.39
C ASN A 107 8.07 -6.30 10.37
N PRO A 108 7.64 -7.57 10.28
CA PRO A 108 6.22 -7.90 10.20
C PRO A 108 5.41 -7.45 11.41
N LEU A 109 6.06 -7.33 12.57
CA LEU A 109 5.39 -6.88 13.80
C LEU A 109 4.96 -5.42 13.73
N ASP A 110 5.70 -4.60 12.96
CA ASP A 110 5.37 -3.18 12.79
C ASP A 110 4.27 -2.96 11.75
N LEU A 111 4.08 -3.91 10.85
CA LEU A 111 3.15 -3.76 9.74
C LEU A 111 1.71 -3.53 10.20
N ALA A 112 1.23 -4.33 11.13
CA ALA A 112 -0.13 -4.21 11.65
C ALA A 112 -0.36 -2.89 12.37
N SER A 113 0.60 -2.45 13.21
CA SER A 113 0.48 -1.18 13.91
C SER A 113 0.54 0.00 12.95
N ASP A 114 1.36 -0.07 11.90
CA ASP A 114 1.42 0.96 10.86
C ASP A 114 0.09 1.07 10.12
N VAL A 115 -0.49 -0.07 9.74
CA VAL A 115 -1.81 -0.10 9.08
C VAL A 115 -2.88 0.49 9.98
N ARG A 116 -2.91 0.14 11.26
CA ARG A 116 -3.89 0.66 12.21
C ARG A 116 -3.77 2.17 12.39
N ALA A 117 -2.55 2.67 12.56
CA ALA A 117 -2.30 4.10 12.73
C ALA A 117 -2.77 4.89 11.52
N LEU A 118 -2.50 4.38 10.33
CA LEU A 118 -2.91 4.98 9.07
C LEU A 118 -4.43 5.01 8.94
N LEU A 119 -5.09 3.89 9.17
CA LEU A 119 -6.56 3.79 9.07
C LEU A 119 -7.27 4.64 10.11
N SER A 120 -6.70 4.79 11.30
CA SER A 120 -7.23 5.67 12.32
C SER A 120 -7.28 7.12 11.83
N ARG A 121 -6.23 7.60 11.18
CA ARG A 121 -6.19 8.95 10.60
C ARG A 121 -7.19 9.09 9.46
N ILE A 122 -7.30 8.08 8.59
CA ILE A 122 -8.23 8.08 7.47
C ILE A 122 -9.67 8.12 7.96
N ASN A 123 -10.00 7.37 9.02
CA ASN A 123 -11.33 7.38 9.62
C ASN A 123 -11.68 8.75 10.23
N ARG A 124 -10.70 9.58 10.54
CA ARG A 124 -10.89 10.97 10.97
C ARG A 124 -10.97 11.95 9.81
N GLY A 125 -10.98 11.47 8.56
CA GLY A 125 -11.06 12.31 7.37
C GLY A 125 -9.74 12.94 6.94
N GLU A 126 -8.61 12.38 7.34
CA GLU A 126 -7.28 12.96 7.10
C GLU A 126 -6.53 12.37 5.89
N LEU A 127 -7.24 11.70 4.97
CA LEU A 127 -6.59 11.05 3.82
C LEU A 127 -5.78 12.03 2.94
N ASP A 128 -6.39 13.16 2.60
CA ASP A 128 -5.72 14.16 1.76
C ASP A 128 -4.54 14.81 2.48
N GLU A 129 -4.67 15.03 3.79
CA GLU A 129 -3.57 15.55 4.62
C GLU A 129 -2.40 14.58 4.65
N LEU A 130 -2.68 13.27 4.81
CA LEU A 130 -1.65 12.23 4.79
C LEU A 130 -0.87 12.22 3.48
N ARG A 131 -1.58 12.27 2.37
CA ARG A 131 -0.95 12.31 1.05
C ARG A 131 -0.04 13.53 0.90
N GLY A 132 -0.50 14.69 1.34
CA GLY A 132 0.27 15.94 1.29
C GLY A 132 1.48 15.91 2.20
N GLU A 133 1.34 15.41 3.44
CA GLU A 133 2.44 15.30 4.41
C GLU A 133 3.57 14.42 3.89
N LYS A 134 3.24 13.27 3.30
CA LYS A 134 4.24 12.34 2.78
C LYS A 134 5.00 12.94 1.60
N LEU A 135 4.31 13.63 0.70
CA LEU A 135 4.96 14.32 -0.42
C LEU A 135 5.91 15.41 0.07
N GLU A 136 5.49 16.18 1.06
CA GLU A 136 6.30 17.27 1.60
C GLU A 136 7.53 16.74 2.34
N GLU A 137 7.36 15.68 3.14
CA GLU A 137 8.46 15.00 3.81
C GLU A 137 9.51 14.53 2.80
N LEU A 138 9.06 13.92 1.72
CA LEU A 138 9.94 13.43 0.66
C LEU A 138 10.69 14.58 -0.02
N ARG A 139 10.01 15.68 -0.31
CA ARG A 139 10.63 16.86 -0.92
C ARG A 139 11.74 17.40 -0.05
N ARG A 140 11.54 17.48 1.26
CA ARG A 140 12.57 17.93 2.21
C ARG A 140 13.80 17.02 2.16
N LEU A 141 13.59 15.70 2.14
CA LEU A 141 14.67 14.73 2.06
C LEU A 141 15.45 14.86 0.76
N MET A 142 14.77 15.16 -0.34
CA MET A 142 15.42 15.36 -1.64
C MET A 142 16.22 16.67 -1.71
N GLU A 143 15.77 17.71 -1.04
CA GLU A 143 16.47 19.00 -0.98
C GLU A 143 17.78 18.93 -0.20
N ASP A 144 17.85 18.02 0.78
CA ASP A 144 19.03 17.84 1.63
C ASP A 144 20.15 17.04 0.95
N GLU A 145 19.91 16.51 -0.23
CA GLU A 145 20.93 15.85 -1.04
C GLU A 145 21.65 16.84 -1.94
#